data_bb73527071d204691c753f305e29451e
#
_entry.id   bb73527071d204691c753f305e29451e
#
_cell.length_a   1.000
_cell.length_b   1.000
_cell.length_c   1.000
_cell.angle_alpha   90.00
_cell.angle_beta   90.00
_cell.angle_gamma   90.00
#
_symmetry.space_group_name_H-M   'P 1'
#
loop_
_entity.id
_entity.type
_entity.pdbx_description
1 polymer ?
#
loop_
_entity_poly.entity_id
_entity_poly.type
_entity_poly.pdbx_seq_one_letter_code
_entity_poly.pdbx_strand_id
1 'polypeptide(L)'
;MDLWGGVKDAYSLLARHIGQIELFYSADIGEGLRINHGVGTVVGARCKIGKNCIIHQNCTIGDRNGGRPIIGNNVIIYAGAMLLGNITIGDNSIIGANSVVTKNCPPNSIMVGTPARNIREQ
;
A
#
# COMPACT_ATOMS: atom_id res chain seq x y z
N MET A 1 12.30 10.91 -11.07
CA MET A 1 11.18 11.75 -11.56
C MET A 1 9.87 11.18 -11.05
N ASP A 2 9.04 12.02 -10.50
CA ASP A 2 7.72 11.59 -10.04
C ASP A 2 6.71 11.70 -11.19
N LEU A 3 6.38 10.59 -11.80
CA LEU A 3 5.39 10.54 -12.87
C LEU A 3 3.96 10.53 -12.34
N TRP A 4 3.78 10.21 -11.07
CA TRP A 4 2.44 10.10 -10.49
C TRP A 4 1.73 11.45 -10.49
N GLY A 5 2.40 12.52 -10.07
CA GLY A 5 1.81 13.85 -10.03
C GLY A 5 1.28 14.34 -11.37
N GLY A 6 1.97 13.97 -12.48
CA GLY A 6 1.60 14.40 -13.82
C GLY A 6 0.54 13.54 -14.52
N VAL A 7 0.35 12.29 -14.07
CA VAL A 7 -0.51 11.34 -14.81
C VAL A 7 -1.56 10.66 -13.95
N LYS A 8 -1.63 10.97 -12.66
CA LYS A 8 -2.47 10.22 -11.71
C LYS A 8 -3.95 10.25 -12.06
N ASP A 9 -4.46 11.36 -12.59
CA ASP A 9 -5.88 11.46 -12.95
C ASP A 9 -6.19 10.54 -14.12
N ALA A 10 -5.38 10.58 -15.17
CA ALA A 10 -5.54 9.71 -16.33
C ALA A 10 -5.36 8.24 -15.95
N TYR A 11 -4.36 7.96 -15.11
CA TYR A 11 -4.10 6.60 -14.64
C TYR A 11 -5.28 6.06 -13.83
N SER A 12 -5.82 6.83 -12.91
CA SER A 12 -6.95 6.41 -12.09
C SER A 12 -8.17 6.10 -12.94
N LEU A 13 -8.46 6.96 -13.93
CA LEU A 13 -9.58 6.74 -14.83
C LEU A 13 -9.39 5.46 -15.65
N LEU A 14 -8.21 5.27 -16.22
CA LEU A 14 -7.89 4.09 -17.01
C LEU A 14 -7.97 2.81 -16.17
N ALA A 15 -7.43 2.85 -14.96
CA ALA A 15 -7.44 1.71 -14.06
C ALA A 15 -8.87 1.28 -13.70
N ARG A 16 -9.76 2.23 -13.45
CA ARG A 16 -11.16 1.92 -13.15
C ARG A 16 -11.86 1.24 -14.32
N HIS A 17 -11.54 1.67 -15.54
CA HIS A 17 -12.24 1.15 -16.72
C HIS A 17 -11.74 -0.20 -17.19
N ILE A 18 -10.46 -0.49 -17.07
CA ILE A 18 -9.87 -1.69 -17.65
C ILE A 18 -9.10 -2.56 -16.66
N GLY A 19 -8.48 -1.96 -15.62
CA GLY A 19 -7.55 -2.66 -14.77
C GLY A 19 -8.13 -3.17 -13.47
N GLN A 20 -9.30 -2.71 -13.10
CA GLN A 20 -9.91 -3.03 -11.81
C GLN A 20 -9.00 -2.68 -10.63
N ILE A 21 -8.20 -1.64 -10.79
CA ILE A 21 -7.32 -1.06 -9.79
C ILE A 21 -7.83 0.33 -9.47
N GLU A 22 -7.90 0.69 -8.19
CA GLU A 22 -8.23 2.04 -7.79
C GLU A 22 -7.04 2.69 -7.10
N LEU A 23 -6.51 3.75 -7.72
CA LEU A 23 -5.53 4.62 -7.09
C LEU A 23 -6.15 6.01 -7.02
N PHE A 24 -6.50 6.45 -5.81
CA PHE A 24 -7.13 7.74 -5.66
C PHE A 24 -6.13 8.87 -5.95
N TYR A 25 -6.59 9.88 -6.69
CA TYR A 25 -5.72 10.97 -7.14
C TYR A 25 -5.08 11.76 -6.00
N SER A 26 -5.70 11.78 -4.82
CA SER A 26 -5.16 12.46 -3.65
C SER A 26 -4.14 11.62 -2.87
N ALA A 27 -3.91 10.37 -3.27
CA ALA A 27 -2.84 9.58 -2.67
C ALA A 27 -1.49 10.16 -3.08
N ASP A 28 -0.55 10.17 -2.13
CA ASP A 28 0.81 10.64 -2.35
C ASP A 28 1.70 9.42 -2.54
N ILE A 29 2.04 9.11 -3.78
CA ILE A 29 2.78 7.90 -4.14
C ILE A 29 4.14 8.30 -4.69
N GLY A 30 5.20 7.80 -4.07
CA GLY A 30 6.57 8.04 -4.49
C GLY A 30 6.89 7.35 -5.82
N GLU A 31 8.02 7.74 -6.41
CA GLU A 31 8.48 7.16 -7.67
C GLU A 31 8.79 5.67 -7.52
N GLY A 32 8.72 4.94 -8.62
CA GLY A 32 9.13 3.54 -8.66
C GLY A 32 8.11 2.55 -8.13
N LEU A 33 6.86 2.97 -7.93
CA LEU A 33 5.80 2.02 -7.56
C LEU A 33 5.64 0.97 -8.64
N ARG A 34 5.62 -0.29 -8.23
CA ARG A 34 5.31 -1.41 -9.11
C ARG A 34 4.11 -2.16 -8.57
N ILE A 35 3.12 -2.37 -9.43
CA ILE A 35 1.93 -3.14 -9.10
C ILE A 35 1.97 -4.44 -9.90
N ASN A 36 2.09 -5.56 -9.20
CA ASN A 36 2.10 -6.88 -9.82
C ASN A 36 0.69 -7.48 -9.76
N HIS A 37 0.12 -7.81 -10.91
CA HIS A 37 -1.21 -8.42 -10.98
C HIS A 37 -2.27 -7.61 -10.24
N GLY A 38 -2.36 -6.33 -10.50
CA GLY A 38 -3.07 -5.36 -9.66
C GLY A 38 -4.58 -5.46 -9.51
N VAL A 39 -5.23 -6.49 -10.05
CA VAL A 39 -6.69 -6.64 -9.97
C VAL A 39 -7.16 -6.60 -8.52
N GLY A 40 -8.16 -5.77 -8.24
CA GLY A 40 -8.74 -5.64 -6.91
C GLY A 40 -7.94 -4.82 -5.92
N THR A 41 -6.83 -4.23 -6.33
CA THR A 41 -6.01 -3.39 -5.45
C THR A 41 -6.59 -1.99 -5.36
N VAL A 42 -6.73 -1.49 -4.13
CA VAL A 42 -7.24 -0.14 -3.85
C VAL A 42 -6.24 0.60 -2.97
N VAL A 43 -5.81 1.77 -3.43
CA VAL A 43 -5.06 2.73 -2.62
C VAL A 43 -5.97 3.92 -2.39
N GLY A 44 -6.40 4.09 -1.16
CA GLY A 44 -7.39 5.10 -0.79
C GLY A 44 -6.86 6.52 -0.82
N ALA A 45 -7.79 7.46 -0.75
CA ALA A 45 -7.49 8.88 -0.74
C ALA A 45 -6.54 9.26 0.39
N ARG A 46 -5.60 10.12 0.10
CA ARG A 46 -4.65 10.70 1.07
C ARG A 46 -3.72 9.70 1.77
N CYS A 47 -3.68 8.46 1.33
CA CYS A 47 -2.63 7.53 1.77
C CYS A 47 -1.28 7.99 1.24
N LYS A 48 -0.21 7.68 1.97
CA LYS A 48 1.16 8.00 1.54
C LYS A 48 1.93 6.71 1.34
N ILE A 49 2.59 6.61 0.19
CA ILE A 49 3.43 5.46 -0.15
C ILE A 49 4.79 6.02 -0.57
N GLY A 50 5.84 5.49 0.01
CA GLY A 50 7.21 5.91 -0.30
C GLY A 50 7.67 5.43 -1.67
N LYS A 51 8.99 5.45 -1.87
CA LYS A 51 9.62 5.12 -3.15
C LYS A 51 9.82 3.61 -3.28
N ASN A 52 9.78 3.13 -4.53
CA ASN A 52 10.17 1.76 -4.90
C ASN A 52 9.39 0.68 -4.16
N CYS A 53 8.13 0.93 -3.87
CA CYS A 53 7.25 -0.07 -3.27
C CYS A 53 6.71 -1.04 -4.31
N ILE A 54 6.35 -2.23 -3.88
CA ILE A 54 5.73 -3.27 -4.71
C ILE A 54 4.43 -3.68 -4.05
N ILE A 55 3.34 -3.65 -4.80
CA ILE A 55 2.01 -4.03 -4.33
C ILE A 55 1.46 -5.10 -5.27
N HIS A 56 0.97 -6.18 -4.70
CA HIS A 56 0.35 -7.27 -5.46
C HIS A 56 -1.17 -7.08 -5.55
N GLN A 57 -1.87 -8.06 -6.10
CA GLN A 57 -3.32 -8.00 -6.31
C GLN A 57 -4.13 -8.06 -5.00
N ASN A 58 -5.36 -7.58 -5.07
CA ASN A 58 -6.34 -7.64 -3.98
C ASN A 58 -5.88 -6.99 -2.68
N CYS A 59 -5.00 -6.01 -2.77
CA CYS A 59 -4.54 -5.27 -1.59
C CYS A 59 -5.43 -4.06 -1.35
N THR A 60 -5.63 -3.72 -0.08
CA THR A 60 -6.34 -2.51 0.31
C THR A 60 -5.45 -1.69 1.23
N ILE A 61 -5.20 -0.45 0.85
CA ILE A 61 -4.49 0.53 1.68
C ILE A 61 -5.48 1.65 1.88
N GLY A 62 -6.02 1.77 3.10
CA GLY A 62 -7.17 2.63 3.25
C GLY A 62 -7.44 3.15 4.64
N ASP A 63 -8.55 3.88 4.70
CA ASP A 63 -9.03 4.56 5.88
C ASP A 63 -9.59 3.58 6.91
N ARG A 64 -9.31 3.88 8.17
CA ARG A 64 -10.00 3.29 9.30
C ARG A 64 -10.15 4.38 10.35
N ASN A 65 -11.40 4.71 10.69
CA ASN A 65 -11.71 5.74 11.68
C ASN A 65 -11.06 7.11 11.37
N GLY A 66 -11.00 7.47 10.09
CA GLY A 66 -10.42 8.74 9.66
C GLY A 66 -8.91 8.76 9.53
N GLY A 67 -8.22 7.70 9.94
CA GLY A 67 -6.77 7.58 9.78
C GLY A 67 -6.38 6.90 8.48
N ARG A 68 -5.22 7.24 7.96
CA ARG A 68 -4.73 6.69 6.69
C ARG A 68 -3.30 6.23 6.81
N PRO A 69 -2.96 5.11 6.17
CA PRO A 69 -1.60 4.58 6.27
C PRO A 69 -0.54 5.49 5.65
N ILE A 70 0.61 5.47 6.29
CA ILE A 70 1.86 6.03 5.75
C ILE A 70 2.81 4.84 5.58
N ILE A 71 3.20 4.57 4.35
CA ILE A 71 4.06 3.44 4.00
C ILE A 71 5.41 3.99 3.58
N GLY A 72 6.46 3.45 4.18
CA GLY A 72 7.82 3.87 3.90
C GLY A 72 8.32 3.45 2.52
N ASN A 73 9.64 3.52 2.35
CA ASN A 73 10.29 3.18 1.08
C ASN A 73 10.59 1.67 1.02
N ASN A 74 10.61 1.14 -0.19
CA ASN A 74 11.02 -0.25 -0.47
C ASN A 74 10.18 -1.28 0.28
N VAL A 75 8.90 -1.00 0.49
CA VAL A 75 7.98 -1.91 1.16
C VAL A 75 7.36 -2.84 0.11
N ILE A 76 7.27 -4.12 0.45
CA ILE A 76 6.62 -5.11 -0.40
C ILE A 76 5.34 -5.56 0.29
N ILE A 77 4.21 -5.44 -0.42
CA ILE A 77 2.89 -5.82 0.08
C ILE A 77 2.38 -6.97 -0.79
N TYR A 78 2.27 -8.15 -0.19
CA TYR A 78 1.83 -9.34 -0.91
C TYR A 78 0.31 -9.41 -1.03
N ALA A 79 -0.15 -10.32 -1.89
CA ALA A 79 -1.54 -10.39 -2.31
C ALA A 79 -2.54 -10.52 -1.16
N GLY A 80 -3.64 -9.81 -1.26
CA GLY A 80 -4.73 -9.88 -0.30
C GLY A 80 -4.51 -9.13 1.01
N ALA A 81 -3.38 -8.47 1.18
CA ALA A 81 -3.09 -7.74 2.41
C ALA A 81 -3.95 -6.49 2.53
N MET A 82 -4.31 -6.16 3.77
CA MET A 82 -5.05 -4.95 4.08
C MET A 82 -4.26 -4.13 5.11
N LEU A 83 -3.98 -2.88 4.78
CA LEU A 83 -3.29 -1.93 5.66
C LEU A 83 -4.26 -0.79 5.95
N LEU A 84 -4.70 -0.69 7.19
CA LEU A 84 -5.85 0.13 7.52
C LEU A 84 -5.58 1.08 8.67
N GLY A 85 -5.97 2.34 8.49
CA GLY A 85 -6.00 3.31 9.56
C GLY A 85 -4.72 4.11 9.73
N ASN A 86 -4.64 4.78 10.85
CA ASN A 86 -3.51 5.65 11.19
C ASN A 86 -2.30 4.80 11.62
N ILE A 87 -1.65 4.20 10.64
CA ILE A 87 -0.49 3.35 10.86
C ILE A 87 0.70 3.84 10.02
N THR A 88 1.89 3.58 10.52
CA THR A 88 3.14 3.85 9.79
C THR A 88 3.88 2.53 9.62
N ILE A 89 4.17 2.21 8.37
CA ILE A 89 4.95 1.02 8.01
C ILE A 89 6.38 1.47 7.70
N GLY A 90 7.32 0.98 8.46
CA GLY A 90 8.73 1.38 8.30
C GLY A 90 9.34 0.89 6.99
N ASP A 91 10.43 1.54 6.59
CA ASP A 91 11.13 1.22 5.34
C ASP A 91 11.56 -0.25 5.30
N ASN A 92 11.63 -0.81 4.10
CA ASN A 92 12.13 -2.15 3.85
C ASN A 92 11.32 -3.26 4.53
N SER A 93 10.08 -2.98 4.88
CA SER A 93 9.20 -3.97 5.51
C SER A 93 8.52 -4.85 4.45
N ILE A 94 8.12 -6.03 4.88
CA ILE A 94 7.37 -6.98 4.07
C ILE A 94 6.05 -7.24 4.76
N ILE A 95 4.96 -7.12 4.01
CA ILE A 95 3.62 -7.44 4.49
C ILE A 95 3.19 -8.73 3.81
N GLY A 96 2.99 -9.77 4.61
CA GLY A 96 2.66 -11.09 4.08
C GLY A 96 1.27 -11.15 3.44
N ALA A 97 1.06 -12.17 2.62
CA ALA A 97 -0.21 -12.37 1.93
C ALA A 97 -1.37 -12.52 2.93
N ASN A 98 -2.50 -11.92 2.62
CA ASN A 98 -3.74 -11.98 3.40
C ASN A 98 -3.61 -11.45 4.84
N SER A 99 -2.57 -10.67 5.12
CA SER A 99 -2.38 -10.08 6.44
C SER A 99 -3.25 -8.83 6.59
N VAL A 100 -3.70 -8.58 7.81
CA VAL A 100 -4.45 -7.36 8.15
C VAL A 100 -3.65 -6.58 9.16
N VAL A 101 -3.09 -5.45 8.70
CA VAL A 101 -2.20 -4.61 9.50
C VAL A 101 -2.96 -3.40 10.01
N THR A 102 -3.06 -3.28 11.32
CA THR A 102 -3.75 -2.18 11.99
C THR A 102 -2.89 -1.48 13.04
N LYS A 103 -1.61 -1.82 13.10
CA LYS A 103 -0.64 -1.22 14.03
C LYS A 103 0.62 -0.83 13.28
N ASN A 104 1.35 0.12 13.85
CA ASN A 104 2.65 0.53 13.33
C ASN A 104 3.66 -0.62 13.36
N CYS A 105 4.60 -0.59 12.44
CA CYS A 105 5.77 -1.45 12.53
C CYS A 105 7.03 -0.68 12.18
N PRO A 106 8.15 -1.02 12.85
CA PRO A 106 9.44 -0.36 12.58
C PRO A 106 10.01 -0.80 11.22
N PRO A 107 11.08 -0.13 10.77
CA PRO A 107 11.77 -0.56 9.55
C PRO A 107 12.22 -2.02 9.63
N ASN A 108 12.27 -2.66 8.48
CA ASN A 108 12.71 -4.05 8.31
C ASN A 108 11.80 -5.07 9.01
N SER A 109 10.53 -4.74 9.18
CA SER A 109 9.55 -5.66 9.76
C SER A 109 9.08 -6.69 8.75
N ILE A 110 8.62 -7.83 9.26
CA ILE A 110 7.86 -8.82 8.48
C ILE A 110 6.55 -9.04 9.20
N MET A 111 5.47 -8.46 8.65
CA MET A 111 4.15 -8.49 9.26
C MET A 111 3.32 -9.60 8.65
N VAL A 112 2.82 -10.50 9.47
CA VAL A 112 2.07 -11.68 9.02
C VAL A 112 0.87 -11.94 9.92
N GLY A 113 -0.24 -12.28 9.33
CA GLY A 113 -1.42 -12.76 10.03
C GLY A 113 -2.57 -11.78 10.11
N THR A 114 -3.64 -12.21 10.78
CA THR A 114 -4.86 -11.43 10.99
C THR A 114 -5.28 -11.58 12.46
N PRO A 115 -5.00 -10.59 13.33
CA PRO A 115 -4.22 -9.38 13.10
C PRO A 115 -2.74 -9.68 12.84
N ALA A 116 -2.11 -8.86 12.03
CA ALA A 116 -0.71 -9.07 11.68
C ALA A 116 0.21 -8.84 12.87
N ARG A 117 1.26 -9.65 12.95
CA ARG A 117 2.32 -9.53 13.95
C ARG A 117 3.66 -9.50 13.25
N ASN A 118 4.61 -8.81 13.87
CA ASN A 118 5.97 -8.72 13.35
C ASN A 118 6.76 -9.95 13.76
N ILE A 119 6.96 -10.87 12.82
CA ILE A 119 7.66 -12.13 13.12
C ILE A 119 9.17 -11.96 13.20
N ARG A 120 9.69 -10.80 12.80
CA ARG A 120 11.14 -10.53 12.90
C ARG A 120 11.56 -10.12 14.30
N GLU A 121 10.64 -9.70 15.14
CA GLU A 121 10.91 -9.22 16.49
C GLU A 121 10.81 -10.31 17.56
N GLN A 122 10.66 -11.53 17.17
CA GLN A 122 10.53 -12.64 18.12
C GLN A 122 11.84 -13.01 18.79
#